data_d0861868a10b899e717a94e3c12ab350
#
_entry.id   d0861868a10b899e717a94e3c12ab350
#
_cell.length_a   1.000
_cell.length_b   1.000
_cell.length_c   1.000
_cell.angle_alpha   90.00
_cell.angle_beta   90.00
_cell.angle_gamma   90.00
#
_symmetry.space_group_name_H-M   'P 1'
#
loop_
_entity.id
_entity.type
_entity.pdbx_description
1 polymer ?
#
loop_
_entity_poly.entity_id
_entity_poly.type
_entity_poly.pdbx_seq_one_letter_code
_entity_poly.pdbx_strand_id
1 'polypeptide(L)'
;MKRITFFMLAFAAMVSSLVVAQDKPLSPQATVEGKIGPANVKIVYCQPSARNRKMLGGKEPYGQVWRTGANEATTIEFDKPVKVEGKDVPAGKYSLFTIPGENEWTIILNKEPKQWGAYKYNEKDDLLRVKVKPTKTDNFVETFNIALGKDEVQLKWENTAVAFKVKA
;
A
#
# COMPACT_ATOMS: atom_id res chain seq x y z
N MET A 1 71.36 40.45 -14.26
CA MET A 1 70.21 40.40 -13.37
C MET A 1 69.05 39.86 -14.18
N LYS A 2 68.74 38.54 -14.05
CA LYS A 2 67.65 37.89 -14.80
C LYS A 2 66.44 37.70 -13.84
N ARG A 3 65.30 38.38 -14.15
CA ARG A 3 64.07 38.23 -13.41
C ARG A 3 63.31 36.99 -13.96
N ILE A 4 63.15 35.97 -13.13
CA ILE A 4 62.33 34.80 -13.41
C ILE A 4 60.94 35.07 -12.91
N THR A 5 59.96 35.18 -13.86
CA THR A 5 58.56 35.37 -13.57
C THR A 5 57.92 33.97 -13.44
N PHE A 6 57.43 33.62 -12.25
CA PHE A 6 56.76 32.40 -11.97
C PHE A 6 55.27 32.51 -12.36
N PHE A 7 54.86 31.80 -13.39
CA PHE A 7 53.44 31.67 -13.76
C PHE A 7 52.81 30.58 -12.94
N MET A 8 51.97 30.93 -11.97
CA MET A 8 51.12 30.01 -11.25
C MET A 8 49.91 29.69 -12.10
N LEU A 9 49.86 28.45 -12.66
CA LEU A 9 48.67 27.90 -13.33
C LEU A 9 47.71 27.38 -12.26
N ALA A 10 46.62 28.11 -11.97
CA ALA A 10 45.53 27.63 -11.12
C ALA A 10 44.69 26.62 -11.92
N PHE A 11 44.83 25.33 -11.61
CA PHE A 11 44.00 24.27 -12.17
C PHE A 11 42.72 24.18 -11.34
N ALA A 12 41.67 24.85 -11.80
CA ALA A 12 40.34 24.74 -11.20
C ALA A 12 39.74 23.39 -11.59
N ALA A 13 39.77 22.42 -10.69
CA ALA A 13 39.07 21.15 -10.84
C ALA A 13 37.58 21.36 -10.72
N MET A 14 36.89 21.39 -11.84
CA MET A 14 35.44 21.44 -11.92
C MET A 14 34.86 20.06 -11.57
N VAL A 15 34.53 19.85 -10.30
CA VAL A 15 33.83 18.64 -9.84
C VAL A 15 32.37 18.74 -10.31
N SER A 16 32.08 18.16 -11.45
CA SER A 16 30.72 17.96 -11.93
C SER A 16 30.03 16.90 -11.07
N SER A 17 29.23 17.33 -10.12
CA SER A 17 28.35 16.45 -9.36
C SER A 17 27.29 15.87 -10.30
N LEU A 18 27.47 14.62 -10.72
CA LEU A 18 26.43 13.85 -11.41
C LEU A 18 25.29 13.62 -10.40
N VAL A 19 24.25 14.45 -10.46
CA VAL A 19 22.99 14.18 -9.79
C VAL A 19 22.35 13.01 -10.54
N VAL A 20 22.54 11.80 -10.03
CA VAL A 20 21.77 10.64 -10.48
C VAL A 20 20.34 10.87 -10.03
N ALA A 21 19.47 11.26 -10.96
CA ALA A 21 18.04 11.28 -10.73
C ALA A 21 17.61 9.85 -10.41
N GLN A 22 17.29 9.57 -9.15
CA GLN A 22 16.70 8.31 -8.74
C GLN A 22 15.29 8.25 -9.35
N ASP A 23 15.08 7.36 -10.32
CA ASP A 23 13.77 7.10 -10.88
C ASP A 23 12.81 6.72 -9.75
N LYS A 24 11.77 7.53 -9.56
CA LYS A 24 10.73 7.24 -8.55
C LYS A 24 10.09 5.89 -8.88
N PRO A 25 9.99 4.98 -7.90
CA PRO A 25 9.32 3.71 -8.10
C PRO A 25 7.93 3.91 -8.70
N LEU A 26 7.56 3.08 -9.67
CA LEU A 26 6.25 3.14 -10.34
C LEU A 26 5.06 2.98 -9.36
N SER A 27 5.29 2.32 -8.24
CA SER A 27 4.33 2.11 -7.15
C SER A 27 5.08 2.30 -5.84
N PRO A 28 5.22 3.57 -5.36
CA PRO A 28 5.96 3.85 -4.14
C PRO A 28 5.29 3.19 -2.93
N GLN A 29 6.11 2.82 -1.95
CA GLN A 29 5.61 2.34 -0.68
C GLN A 29 5.05 3.51 0.14
N ALA A 30 3.92 3.26 0.79
CA ALA A 30 3.28 4.18 1.72
C ALA A 30 3.01 3.46 3.05
N THR A 31 2.98 4.23 4.11
CA THR A 31 2.60 3.79 5.44
C THR A 31 1.46 4.65 5.96
N VAL A 32 0.42 4.02 6.48
CA VAL A 32 -0.67 4.66 7.19
C VAL A 32 -0.64 4.17 8.62
N GLU A 33 -0.52 5.09 9.55
CA GLU A 33 -0.52 4.82 10.99
C GLU A 33 -1.56 5.68 11.69
N GLY A 34 -2.23 5.12 12.68
CA GLY A 34 -3.23 5.82 13.46
C GLY A 34 -3.82 4.96 14.56
N LYS A 35 -4.88 5.47 15.18
CA LYS A 35 -5.61 4.76 16.24
C LYS A 35 -7.03 4.48 15.81
N ILE A 36 -7.51 3.28 16.15
CA ILE A 36 -8.91 2.91 16.13
C ILE A 36 -9.28 2.49 17.55
N GLY A 37 -10.05 3.33 18.22
CA GLY A 37 -10.25 3.18 19.67
C GLY A 37 -8.92 3.21 20.43
N PRO A 38 -8.63 2.24 21.32
CA PRO A 38 -7.36 2.14 22.04
C PRO A 38 -6.26 1.41 21.26
N ALA A 39 -6.53 0.83 20.09
CA ALA A 39 -5.56 0.08 19.29
C ALA A 39 -4.79 1.00 18.33
N ASN A 40 -3.46 0.84 18.27
CA ASN A 40 -2.66 1.41 17.20
C ASN A 40 -2.75 0.48 15.98
N VAL A 41 -2.95 1.08 14.83
CA VAL A 41 -3.05 0.39 13.53
C VAL A 41 -1.97 0.91 12.62
N LYS A 42 -1.22 0.00 12.00
CA LYS A 42 -0.20 0.32 11.00
C LYS A 42 -0.46 -0.47 9.73
N ILE A 43 -0.54 0.21 8.59
CA ILE A 43 -0.71 -0.40 7.28
C ILE A 43 0.45 0.02 6.40
N VAL A 44 1.13 -0.96 5.79
CA VAL A 44 2.22 -0.72 4.84
C VAL A 44 1.82 -1.33 3.51
N TYR A 45 1.85 -0.53 2.44
CA TYR A 45 1.42 -0.95 1.12
C TYR A 45 2.15 -0.19 0.02
N CYS A 46 2.16 -0.73 -1.20
CA CYS A 46 2.63 0.00 -2.38
C CYS A 46 1.44 0.56 -3.16
N GLN A 47 1.57 1.80 -3.65
CA GLN A 47 0.52 2.58 -4.27
C GLN A 47 0.59 2.49 -5.81
N PRO A 48 -0.11 1.54 -6.47
CA PRO A 48 -0.20 1.54 -7.92
C PRO A 48 -1.09 2.69 -8.41
N SER A 49 -0.75 3.23 -9.59
CA SER A 49 -1.55 4.22 -10.31
C SER A 49 -2.19 3.61 -11.55
N ALA A 50 -3.37 4.06 -11.91
CA ALA A 50 -4.13 3.54 -13.04
C ALA A 50 -3.44 3.84 -14.38
N ARG A 51 -2.92 5.05 -14.59
CA ARG A 51 -2.19 5.44 -15.81
C ARG A 51 -2.98 5.14 -17.07
N ASN A 52 -4.20 5.62 -17.13
CA ASN A 52 -5.14 5.41 -18.24
C ASN A 52 -5.47 3.92 -18.51
N ARG A 53 -5.26 3.03 -17.54
CA ARG A 53 -5.64 1.62 -17.62
C ARG A 53 -6.85 1.36 -16.74
N LYS A 54 -7.69 0.42 -17.15
CA LYS A 54 -8.69 -0.14 -16.24
C LYS A 54 -8.01 -1.12 -15.29
N MET A 55 -8.02 -0.81 -14.00
CA MET A 55 -7.37 -1.63 -12.99
C MET A 55 -8.36 -2.62 -12.39
N LEU A 56 -9.38 -2.17 -11.69
CA LEU A 56 -10.39 -3.05 -11.08
C LEU A 56 -11.31 -3.66 -12.14
N GLY A 57 -11.38 -5.00 -12.17
CA GLY A 57 -12.06 -5.75 -13.23
C GLY A 57 -11.33 -5.72 -14.57
N GLY A 58 -10.06 -5.28 -14.59
CA GLY A 58 -9.16 -5.27 -15.72
C GLY A 58 -7.84 -5.94 -15.37
N LYS A 59 -6.80 -5.13 -15.01
CA LYS A 59 -5.49 -5.65 -14.60
C LYS A 59 -5.54 -6.43 -13.30
N GLU A 60 -6.42 -6.03 -12.38
CA GLU A 60 -6.79 -6.76 -11.18
C GLU A 60 -8.20 -7.34 -11.40
N PRO A 61 -8.30 -8.60 -11.87
CA PRO A 61 -9.57 -9.21 -12.25
C PRO A 61 -10.51 -9.37 -11.06
N TYR A 62 -11.80 -9.24 -11.30
CA TYR A 62 -12.82 -9.57 -10.29
C TYR A 62 -12.80 -11.07 -9.97
N GLY A 63 -13.11 -11.41 -8.72
CA GLY A 63 -13.16 -12.78 -8.22
C GLY A 63 -11.79 -13.42 -7.95
N GLN A 64 -10.69 -12.69 -8.14
CA GLN A 64 -9.34 -13.19 -7.86
C GLN A 64 -8.69 -12.52 -6.66
N VAL A 65 -7.84 -13.26 -5.94
CA VAL A 65 -7.10 -12.71 -4.81
C VAL A 65 -6.09 -11.68 -5.29
N TRP A 66 -6.21 -10.48 -4.76
CA TRP A 66 -5.32 -9.35 -5.00
C TRP A 66 -4.56 -9.00 -3.71
N ARG A 67 -3.27 -8.72 -3.85
CA ARG A 67 -2.38 -8.29 -2.76
C ARG A 67 -2.71 -6.91 -2.16
N THR A 68 -3.81 -6.29 -2.60
CA THR A 68 -4.33 -4.99 -2.11
C THR A 68 -3.29 -3.87 -2.24
N GLY A 69 -2.62 -3.83 -3.39
CA GLY A 69 -1.54 -2.91 -3.70
C GLY A 69 -0.69 -3.40 -4.86
N ALA A 70 0.60 -3.08 -4.82
CA ALA A 70 1.61 -3.53 -5.79
C ALA A 70 2.84 -4.10 -5.07
N ASN A 71 3.69 -4.82 -5.81
CA ASN A 71 4.92 -5.44 -5.32
C ASN A 71 4.64 -6.45 -4.18
N GLU A 72 5.11 -6.16 -2.96
CA GLU A 72 4.80 -6.97 -1.78
C GLU A 72 3.33 -6.88 -1.40
N ALA A 73 2.82 -7.90 -0.75
CA ALA A 73 1.47 -7.87 -0.21
C ALA A 73 1.34 -6.79 0.86
N THR A 74 0.23 -6.06 0.83
CA THR A 74 -0.10 -5.09 1.87
C THR A 74 -0.15 -5.77 3.23
N THR A 75 0.42 -5.12 4.24
CA THR A 75 0.35 -5.61 5.62
C THR A 75 -0.49 -4.67 6.49
N ILE A 76 -1.21 -5.26 7.43
CA ILE A 76 -1.93 -4.55 8.49
C ILE A 76 -1.51 -5.11 9.85
N GLU A 77 -1.21 -4.24 10.79
CA GLU A 77 -0.75 -4.60 12.13
C GLU A 77 -1.62 -3.92 13.18
N PHE A 78 -2.00 -4.69 14.19
CA PHE A 78 -2.74 -4.23 15.36
C PHE A 78 -1.91 -4.53 16.61
N ASP A 79 -1.67 -3.53 17.47
CA ASP A 79 -0.94 -3.71 18.75
C ASP A 79 -1.82 -4.31 19.84
N LYS A 80 -3.13 -4.35 19.64
CA LYS A 80 -4.12 -4.92 20.54
C LYS A 80 -5.15 -5.73 19.79
N PRO A 81 -5.86 -6.67 20.45
CA PRO A 81 -6.97 -7.38 19.82
C PRO A 81 -8.05 -6.39 19.33
N VAL A 82 -8.60 -6.66 18.15
CA VAL A 82 -9.66 -5.87 17.53
C VAL A 82 -10.77 -6.78 17.00
N LYS A 83 -11.89 -6.18 16.62
CA LYS A 83 -12.92 -6.85 15.81
C LYS A 83 -12.93 -6.26 14.41
N VAL A 84 -12.81 -7.11 13.40
CA VAL A 84 -12.96 -6.73 11.98
C VAL A 84 -14.29 -7.28 11.49
N GLU A 85 -15.19 -6.38 11.05
CA GLU A 85 -16.57 -6.74 10.70
C GLU A 85 -17.24 -7.63 11.77
N GLY A 86 -16.98 -7.32 13.06
CA GLY A 86 -17.53 -8.03 14.21
C GLY A 86 -16.82 -9.33 14.58
N LYS A 87 -15.84 -9.80 13.83
CA LYS A 87 -15.06 -11.01 14.11
C LYS A 87 -13.77 -10.69 14.85
N ASP A 88 -13.43 -11.50 15.85
CA ASP A 88 -12.24 -11.29 16.68
C ASP A 88 -10.95 -11.51 15.89
N VAL A 89 -10.03 -10.56 16.01
CA VAL A 89 -8.69 -10.58 15.43
C VAL A 89 -7.68 -10.31 16.54
N PRO A 90 -6.80 -11.26 16.87
CA PRO A 90 -5.73 -11.06 17.84
C PRO A 90 -4.80 -9.91 17.44
N ALA A 91 -4.09 -9.35 18.43
CA ALA A 91 -2.97 -8.47 18.14
C ALA A 91 -1.94 -9.21 17.27
N GLY A 92 -1.39 -8.52 16.29
CA GLY A 92 -0.43 -9.12 15.37
C GLY A 92 -0.35 -8.40 14.03
N LYS A 93 0.53 -8.92 13.18
CA LYS A 93 0.74 -8.44 11.81
C LYS A 93 0.26 -9.48 10.82
N TYR A 94 -0.52 -9.03 9.86
CA TYR A 94 -1.18 -9.85 8.85
C TYR A 94 -0.92 -9.32 7.46
N SER A 95 -0.94 -10.18 6.44
CA SER A 95 -1.15 -9.71 5.08
C SER A 95 -2.62 -9.36 4.88
N LEU A 96 -2.87 -8.23 4.24
CA LEU A 96 -4.19 -7.80 3.81
C LEU A 96 -4.36 -8.13 2.33
N PHE A 97 -5.12 -9.17 2.04
CA PHE A 97 -5.58 -9.48 0.69
C PHE A 97 -7.03 -9.07 0.50
N THR A 98 -7.40 -8.86 -0.74
CA THR A 98 -8.80 -8.65 -1.11
C THR A 98 -9.16 -9.46 -2.33
N ILE A 99 -10.44 -9.79 -2.48
CA ILE A 99 -11.01 -10.29 -3.72
C ILE A 99 -11.98 -9.22 -4.23
N PRO A 100 -11.55 -8.41 -5.21
CA PRO A 100 -12.42 -7.39 -5.78
C PRO A 100 -13.61 -8.03 -6.51
N GLY A 101 -14.75 -7.35 -6.49
CA GLY A 101 -15.94 -7.69 -7.27
C GLY A 101 -16.79 -6.46 -7.53
N GLU A 102 -17.66 -6.51 -8.50
CA GLU A 102 -18.52 -5.35 -8.84
C GLU A 102 -19.47 -4.96 -7.70
N ASN A 103 -20.06 -5.96 -7.05
CA ASN A 103 -21.13 -5.77 -6.05
C ASN A 103 -20.71 -6.13 -4.63
N GLU A 104 -19.61 -6.87 -4.49
CA GLU A 104 -19.14 -7.38 -3.21
C GLU A 104 -17.63 -7.61 -3.28
N TRP A 105 -16.92 -7.18 -2.25
CA TRP A 105 -15.51 -7.47 -2.03
C TRP A 105 -15.34 -8.41 -0.85
N THR A 106 -14.35 -9.29 -0.92
CA THR A 106 -13.91 -10.07 0.25
C THR A 106 -12.64 -9.44 0.80
N ILE A 107 -12.63 -9.10 2.07
CA ILE A 107 -11.45 -8.68 2.83
C ILE A 107 -10.87 -9.90 3.52
N ILE A 108 -9.56 -10.09 3.42
CA ILE A 108 -8.85 -11.26 3.94
C ILE A 108 -7.69 -10.80 4.81
N LEU A 109 -7.61 -11.31 6.03
CA LEU A 109 -6.41 -11.23 6.87
C LEU A 109 -5.73 -12.59 6.87
N ASN A 110 -4.50 -12.64 6.35
CA ASN A 110 -3.71 -13.86 6.23
C ASN A 110 -2.54 -13.84 7.22
N LYS A 111 -2.28 -14.96 7.89
CA LYS A 111 -1.29 -15.08 8.97
C LYS A 111 0.16 -14.99 8.51
N GLU A 112 0.42 -15.15 7.20
CA GLU A 112 1.77 -14.98 6.64
C GLU A 112 1.97 -13.53 6.17
N PRO A 113 2.71 -12.68 6.92
CA PRO A 113 2.84 -11.26 6.61
C PRO A 113 3.93 -10.96 5.58
N LYS A 114 4.79 -11.92 5.23
CA LYS A 114 5.90 -11.73 4.27
C LYS A 114 5.63 -12.45 2.96
N GLN A 115 4.92 -11.77 2.05
CA GLN A 115 4.57 -12.35 0.76
C GLN A 115 4.84 -11.35 -0.38
N TRP A 116 5.45 -11.84 -1.46
CA TRP A 116 5.57 -11.08 -2.70
C TRP A 116 4.36 -11.35 -3.59
N GLY A 117 3.57 -10.33 -3.85
CA GLY A 117 2.34 -10.49 -4.62
C GLY A 117 1.32 -11.38 -3.91
N ALA A 118 0.55 -12.11 -4.69
CA ALA A 118 -0.37 -13.15 -4.23
C ALA A 118 0.06 -14.56 -4.71
N TYR A 119 1.29 -14.70 -5.21
CA TYR A 119 1.75 -15.96 -5.84
C TYR A 119 1.82 -17.16 -4.89
N LYS A 120 2.09 -16.89 -3.61
CA LYS A 120 2.17 -17.91 -2.56
C LYS A 120 1.00 -17.83 -1.58
N TYR A 121 -0.05 -17.08 -1.97
CA TYR A 121 -1.25 -17.01 -1.16
C TYR A 121 -1.83 -18.42 -0.91
N ASN A 122 -2.13 -18.71 0.34
CA ASN A 122 -2.72 -19.96 0.76
C ASN A 122 -3.92 -19.67 1.67
N GLU A 123 -5.10 -20.06 1.24
CA GLU A 123 -6.35 -19.84 1.98
C GLU A 123 -6.37 -20.53 3.37
N LYS A 124 -5.59 -21.59 3.57
CA LYS A 124 -5.47 -22.26 4.87
C LYS A 124 -4.83 -21.39 5.95
N ASP A 125 -4.08 -20.37 5.53
CA ASP A 125 -3.44 -19.40 6.42
C ASP A 125 -4.33 -18.18 6.67
N ASP A 126 -5.54 -18.14 6.12
CA ASP A 126 -6.48 -17.05 6.40
C ASP A 126 -6.96 -17.12 7.84
N LEU A 127 -6.77 -16.02 8.57
CA LEU A 127 -7.38 -15.82 9.88
C LEU A 127 -8.84 -15.42 9.74
N LEU A 128 -9.13 -14.62 8.71
CA LEU A 128 -10.42 -13.97 8.55
C LEU A 128 -10.74 -13.77 7.07
N ARG A 129 -11.99 -14.03 6.73
CA ARG A 129 -12.61 -13.60 5.46
C ARG A 129 -13.96 -12.96 5.76
N VAL A 130 -14.15 -11.73 5.31
CA VAL A 130 -15.40 -10.98 5.47
C VAL A 130 -15.78 -10.29 4.19
N LYS A 131 -17.08 -10.14 3.98
CA LYS A 131 -17.66 -9.52 2.79
C LYS A 131 -18.11 -8.10 3.08
N VAL A 132 -17.79 -7.19 2.17
CA VAL A 132 -18.17 -5.79 2.23
C VAL A 132 -18.65 -5.32 0.87
N LYS A 133 -19.52 -4.30 0.86
CA LYS A 133 -20.05 -3.73 -0.38
C LYS A 133 -19.19 -2.55 -0.83
N PRO A 134 -18.79 -2.51 -2.10
CA PRO A 134 -18.14 -1.33 -2.65
C PRO A 134 -19.15 -0.19 -2.83
N THR A 135 -18.65 1.03 -2.78
CA THR A 135 -19.36 2.25 -3.12
C THR A 135 -18.61 3.01 -4.20
N LYS A 136 -19.24 4.01 -4.82
CA LYS A 136 -18.57 4.88 -5.77
C LYS A 136 -17.82 6.00 -5.04
N THR A 137 -16.69 6.40 -5.58
CA THR A 137 -15.99 7.63 -5.15
C THR A 137 -16.63 8.85 -5.83
N ASP A 138 -16.52 10.02 -5.21
CA ASP A 138 -17.02 11.28 -5.80
C ASP A 138 -16.22 11.68 -7.04
N ASN A 139 -14.92 11.39 -7.04
CA ASN A 139 -13.99 11.68 -8.12
C ASN A 139 -13.13 10.46 -8.43
N PHE A 140 -12.60 10.41 -9.66
CA PHE A 140 -11.65 9.37 -10.05
C PHE A 140 -10.37 9.42 -9.20
N VAL A 141 -10.01 8.30 -8.59
CA VAL A 141 -8.81 8.14 -7.75
C VAL A 141 -7.72 7.46 -8.57
N GLU A 142 -6.80 8.23 -9.10
CA GLU A 142 -5.72 7.76 -9.98
C GLU A 142 -4.78 6.78 -9.28
N THR A 143 -4.39 7.07 -8.04
CA THR A 143 -3.45 6.26 -7.25
C THR A 143 -4.18 5.56 -6.13
N PHE A 144 -4.01 4.23 -6.04
CA PHE A 144 -4.58 3.42 -4.97
C PHE A 144 -4.22 4.01 -3.60
N ASN A 145 -5.22 4.18 -2.76
CA ASN A 145 -5.08 4.81 -1.46
C ASN A 145 -5.77 4.00 -0.36
N ILE A 146 -5.09 3.87 0.77
CA ILE A 146 -5.63 3.32 2.02
C ILE A 146 -5.64 4.44 3.07
N ALA A 147 -6.73 4.56 3.81
CA ALA A 147 -6.89 5.53 4.88
C ALA A 147 -7.55 4.90 6.11
N LEU A 148 -7.25 5.44 7.29
CA LEU A 148 -7.94 5.10 8.53
C LEU A 148 -9.04 6.11 8.80
N GLY A 149 -10.25 5.61 9.01
CA GLY A 149 -11.36 6.35 9.58
C GLY A 149 -11.40 6.20 11.10
N LYS A 150 -12.47 6.68 11.72
CA LYS A 150 -12.67 6.60 13.17
C LYS A 150 -12.76 5.15 13.66
N ASP A 151 -13.47 4.30 12.93
CA ASP A 151 -13.77 2.89 13.23
C ASP A 151 -13.74 2.01 11.97
N GLU A 152 -12.95 2.39 10.97
CA GLU A 152 -12.86 1.67 9.71
C GLU A 152 -11.54 1.89 8.98
N VAL A 153 -11.22 0.96 8.10
CA VAL A 153 -10.18 1.10 7.09
C VAL A 153 -10.84 1.29 5.73
N GLN A 154 -10.43 2.31 5.00
CA GLN A 154 -10.95 2.66 3.68
C GLN A 154 -9.92 2.38 2.60
N LEU A 155 -10.35 1.78 1.50
CA LEU A 155 -9.56 1.56 0.28
C LEU A 155 -10.25 2.31 -0.87
N LYS A 156 -9.48 3.09 -1.64
CA LYS A 156 -10.02 3.85 -2.78
C LYS A 156 -9.13 3.69 -3.99
N TRP A 157 -9.73 3.37 -5.11
CA TRP A 157 -9.07 3.35 -6.40
C TRP A 157 -10.05 3.51 -7.55
N GLU A 158 -9.66 4.22 -8.60
CA GLU A 158 -10.51 4.57 -9.74
C GLU A 158 -11.83 5.21 -9.26
N ASN A 159 -12.96 4.62 -9.57
CA ASN A 159 -14.27 5.07 -9.12
C ASN A 159 -14.85 4.21 -7.98
N THR A 160 -14.00 3.46 -7.27
CA THR A 160 -14.43 2.49 -6.27
C THR A 160 -13.84 2.82 -4.90
N ALA A 161 -14.70 2.84 -3.90
CA ALA A 161 -14.34 2.88 -2.49
C ALA A 161 -14.87 1.64 -1.78
N VAL A 162 -14.05 1.08 -0.90
CA VAL A 162 -14.41 -0.04 -0.05
C VAL A 162 -14.00 0.29 1.38
N ALA A 163 -14.87 0.05 2.34
CA ALA A 163 -14.55 0.21 3.75
C ALA A 163 -14.91 -1.07 4.51
N PHE A 164 -14.08 -1.39 5.50
CA PHE A 164 -14.39 -2.44 6.47
C PHE A 164 -14.21 -1.91 7.89
N LYS A 165 -15.12 -2.30 8.76
CA LYS A 165 -15.16 -1.83 10.13
C LYS A 165 -14.10 -2.52 10.99
N VAL A 166 -13.45 -1.71 11.83
CA VAL A 166 -12.50 -2.16 12.84
C VAL A 166 -12.91 -1.53 14.17
N LYS A 167 -13.04 -2.33 15.21
CA LYS A 167 -13.33 -1.87 16.58
C LYS A 167 -12.35 -2.54 17.54
N ALA A 168 -11.82 -1.77 18.48
CA ALA A 168 -10.98 -2.24 19.58
C ALA A 168 -11.69 -2.07 20.90
#